data_b4edfbd18e1842bd9f8273856aecd95b
#
_entry.id   b4edfbd18e1842bd9f8273856aecd95b
#
_cell.length_a   1.000
_cell.length_b   1.000
_cell.length_c   1.000
_cell.angle_alpha   90.00
_cell.angle_beta   90.00
_cell.angle_gamma   90.00
#
_symmetry.space_group_name_H-M   'P 1'
#
loop_
_entity.id
_entity.type
_entity.pdbx_description
1 polymer ?
#
loop_
_entity_poly.entity_id
_entity_poly.type
_entity_poly.pdbx_seq_one_letter_code
_entity_poly.pdbx_strand_id
1 'polypeptide(L)'
;MNVLKRINTLRLERGWSIYRLSIEANLPQSTMINMFNRETLPSITTLECICHAFGVTMSEFFREDEARAQSAEASEVVSAFEKLSEDDRRLVLTVIRRLNGPK
;
A
#
# COMPACT_ATOMS: atom_id res chain seq x y z
N MET A 1 5.79 2.42 -7.44
CA MET A 1 4.45 2.49 -6.81
C MET A 1 3.37 2.60 -7.86
N ASN A 2 2.26 1.92 -7.69
CA ASN A 2 1.08 2.09 -8.53
C ASN A 2 0.08 3.00 -7.81
N VAL A 3 -0.07 4.23 -8.30
CA VAL A 3 -0.92 5.25 -7.67
C VAL A 3 -2.38 4.82 -7.64
N LEU A 4 -2.89 4.26 -8.75
CA LEU A 4 -4.28 3.81 -8.82
C LEU A 4 -4.56 2.67 -7.86
N LYS A 5 -3.63 1.76 -7.73
CA LYS A 5 -3.73 0.64 -6.76
C LYS A 5 -3.74 1.18 -5.34
N ARG A 6 -2.91 2.17 -5.04
CA ARG A 6 -2.88 2.83 -3.74
C ARG A 6 -4.22 3.49 -3.42
N ILE A 7 -4.78 4.21 -4.39
CA ILE A 7 -6.11 4.84 -4.25
C ILE A 7 -7.17 3.78 -3.97
N ASN A 8 -7.15 2.67 -4.70
CA ASN A 8 -8.10 1.58 -4.49
C ASN A 8 -7.96 0.96 -3.10
N THR A 9 -6.73 0.78 -2.63
CA THR A 9 -6.48 0.25 -1.29
C THR A 9 -7.11 1.14 -0.22
N LEU A 10 -6.87 2.44 -0.29
CA LEU A 10 -7.42 3.39 0.67
C LEU A 10 -8.95 3.47 0.60
N ARG A 11 -9.49 3.41 -0.61
CA ARG A 11 -10.93 3.41 -0.83
C ARG A 11 -11.60 2.18 -0.21
N LEU A 12 -11.04 1.01 -0.50
CA LEU A 12 -11.58 -0.26 -0.02
C LEU A 12 -11.49 -0.39 1.51
N GLU A 13 -10.43 0.13 2.10
CA GLU A 13 -10.29 0.17 3.56
C GLU A 13 -11.42 0.95 4.23
N ARG A 14 -11.93 1.97 3.55
CA ARG A 14 -13.02 2.80 4.03
C ARG A 14 -14.40 2.25 3.65
N GLY A 15 -14.43 1.18 2.85
CA GLY A 15 -15.67 0.63 2.32
C GLY A 15 -16.36 1.56 1.33
N TRP A 16 -15.61 2.41 0.65
CA TRP A 16 -16.14 3.37 -0.31
C TRP A 16 -16.18 2.79 -1.72
N SER A 17 -17.28 3.07 -2.44
CA SER A 17 -17.36 2.86 -3.88
C SER A 17 -16.58 3.96 -4.60
N ILE A 18 -16.36 3.77 -5.91
CA ILE A 18 -15.77 4.83 -6.75
C ILE A 18 -16.69 6.07 -6.73
N TYR A 19 -18.00 5.86 -6.76
CA TYR A 19 -18.98 6.93 -6.65
C TYR A 19 -18.83 7.71 -5.34
N ARG A 20 -18.71 6.99 -4.21
CA ARG A 20 -18.52 7.64 -2.91
C ARG A 20 -17.23 8.45 -2.88
N LEU A 21 -16.15 7.91 -3.41
CA LEU A 21 -14.89 8.62 -3.49
C LEU A 21 -15.02 9.90 -4.32
N SER A 22 -15.74 9.86 -5.44
CA SER A 22 -15.95 11.04 -6.26
C SER A 22 -16.67 12.15 -5.50
N ILE A 23 -17.67 11.79 -4.70
CA ILE A 23 -18.41 12.74 -3.86
C ILE A 23 -17.49 13.33 -2.80
N GLU A 24 -16.78 12.50 -2.05
CA GLU A 24 -15.90 12.93 -0.98
C GLU A 24 -14.73 13.79 -1.49
N ALA A 25 -14.23 13.50 -2.69
CA ALA A 25 -13.16 14.26 -3.32
C ALA A 25 -13.67 15.49 -4.08
N ASN A 26 -14.98 15.64 -4.18
CA ASN A 26 -15.62 16.71 -4.94
C ASN A 26 -15.16 16.74 -6.39
N LEU A 27 -15.11 15.56 -7.00
CA LEU A 27 -14.70 15.35 -8.40
C LEU A 27 -15.87 14.74 -9.18
N PRO A 28 -15.99 15.04 -10.49
CA PRO A 28 -17.00 14.38 -11.31
C PRO A 28 -16.79 12.87 -11.33
N GLN A 29 -17.88 12.10 -11.26
CA GLN A 29 -17.82 10.65 -11.32
C GLN A 29 -17.15 10.17 -12.61
N SER A 30 -17.44 10.83 -13.73
CA SER A 30 -16.83 10.50 -15.02
C SER A 30 -15.30 10.60 -14.99
N THR A 31 -14.77 11.60 -14.29
CA THR A 31 -13.32 11.77 -14.12
C THR A 31 -12.73 10.58 -13.39
N MET A 32 -13.35 10.14 -12.30
CA MET A 32 -12.88 8.99 -11.52
C MET A 32 -12.96 7.69 -12.31
N ILE A 33 -14.09 7.45 -12.96
CA ILE A 33 -14.29 6.24 -13.77
C ILE A 33 -13.29 6.18 -14.92
N ASN A 34 -13.11 7.28 -15.63
CA ASN A 34 -12.17 7.34 -16.75
C ASN A 34 -10.73 7.11 -16.30
N MET A 35 -10.35 7.67 -15.17
CA MET A 35 -9.02 7.47 -14.58
C MET A 35 -8.74 5.98 -14.34
N PHE A 36 -9.66 5.27 -13.71
CA PHE A 36 -9.50 3.86 -13.44
C PHE A 36 -9.58 3.00 -14.71
N ASN A 37 -10.52 3.29 -15.60
CA ASN A 37 -10.70 2.50 -16.83
C ASN A 37 -9.54 2.64 -17.81
N ARG A 38 -8.94 3.81 -17.89
CA ARG A 38 -7.82 4.08 -18.80
C ARG A 38 -6.46 3.88 -18.12
N GLU A 39 -6.45 3.57 -16.84
CA GLU A 39 -5.22 3.42 -16.06
C GLU A 39 -4.29 4.61 -16.19
N THR A 40 -4.88 5.82 -16.24
CA THR A 40 -4.12 7.06 -16.33
C THR A 40 -3.81 7.59 -14.95
N LEU A 41 -2.63 8.22 -14.82
CA LEU A 41 -2.26 8.88 -13.58
C LEU A 41 -3.10 10.14 -13.39
N PRO A 42 -3.60 10.40 -12.17
CA PRO A 42 -4.27 11.66 -11.89
C PRO A 42 -3.30 12.83 -11.95
N SER A 43 -3.81 14.02 -12.27
CA SER A 43 -3.03 15.24 -12.11
C SER A 43 -2.76 15.47 -10.61
N ILE A 44 -1.79 16.33 -10.31
CA ILE A 44 -1.48 16.67 -8.92
C ILE A 44 -2.70 17.25 -8.21
N THR A 45 -3.43 18.14 -8.89
CA THR A 45 -4.65 18.73 -8.32
C THR A 45 -5.70 17.66 -8.00
N THR A 46 -5.92 16.72 -8.92
CA THR A 46 -6.85 15.61 -8.69
C THR A 46 -6.40 14.74 -7.53
N LEU A 47 -5.13 14.43 -7.47
CA LEU A 47 -4.57 13.61 -6.38
C LEU A 47 -4.69 14.33 -5.03
N GLU A 48 -4.49 15.64 -4.99
CA GLU A 48 -4.70 16.42 -3.77
C GLU A 48 -6.14 16.32 -3.28
N CYS A 49 -7.11 16.40 -4.20
CA CYS A 49 -8.53 16.24 -3.83
C CYS A 49 -8.79 14.86 -3.27
N ILE A 50 -8.23 13.83 -3.87
CA ILE A 50 -8.37 12.45 -3.41
C ILE A 50 -7.73 12.26 -2.03
N CYS A 51 -6.53 12.75 -1.82
CA CYS A 51 -5.85 12.69 -0.53
C CYS A 51 -6.65 13.42 0.54
N HIS A 52 -7.19 14.58 0.21
CA HIS A 52 -8.03 15.34 1.14
C HIS A 52 -9.28 14.54 1.53
N ALA A 53 -9.91 13.87 0.58
CA ALA A 53 -11.06 13.01 0.84
C ALA A 53 -10.72 11.88 1.80
N PHE A 54 -9.53 11.31 1.67
CA PHE A 54 -9.06 10.24 2.57
C PHE A 54 -8.54 10.76 3.92
N GLY A 55 -8.35 12.06 4.07
CA GLY A 55 -7.80 12.64 5.29
C GLY A 55 -6.30 12.39 5.44
N VAL A 56 -5.58 12.23 4.35
CA VAL A 56 -4.13 12.02 4.34
C VAL A 56 -3.43 13.13 3.57
N THR A 57 -2.17 13.39 3.91
CA THR A 57 -1.33 14.27 3.12
C THR A 57 -0.76 13.53 1.91
N MET A 58 -0.26 14.26 0.92
CA MET A 58 0.45 13.65 -0.21
C MET A 58 1.65 12.83 0.29
N SER A 59 2.36 13.36 1.26
CA SER A 59 3.50 12.66 1.87
C SER A 59 3.10 11.35 2.52
N GLU A 60 2.01 11.35 3.28
CA GLU A 60 1.48 10.14 3.92
C GLU A 60 0.98 9.14 2.88
N PHE A 61 0.35 9.64 1.82
CA PHE A 61 -0.14 8.80 0.74
C PHE A 61 0.98 7.93 0.15
N PHE A 62 2.10 8.54 -0.18
CA PHE A 62 3.23 7.83 -0.79
C PHE A 62 4.03 7.02 0.23
N ARG A 63 4.19 7.53 1.43
CA ARG A 63 4.96 6.86 2.49
C ARG A 63 4.27 5.63 3.03
N GLU A 64 2.96 5.70 3.27
CA GLU A 64 2.20 4.57 3.80
C GLU A 64 2.22 3.36 2.88
N ASP A 65 2.17 3.57 1.57
CA ASP A 65 2.23 2.49 0.61
C ASP A 65 3.52 1.68 0.75
N GLU A 66 4.65 2.37 0.87
CA GLU A 66 5.94 1.73 1.09
C GLU A 66 6.00 1.02 2.44
N ALA A 67 5.53 1.66 3.49
CA ALA A 67 5.49 1.08 4.83
C ALA A 67 4.63 -0.19 4.87
N ARG A 68 3.50 -0.19 4.21
CA ARG A 68 2.62 -1.35 4.14
C ARG A 68 3.23 -2.50 3.36
N ALA A 69 3.86 -2.22 2.24
CA ALA A 69 4.53 -3.24 1.45
C ALA A 69 5.61 -3.93 2.27
N GLN A 70 6.44 -3.15 2.96
CA GLN A 70 7.48 -3.68 3.85
C GLN A 70 6.88 -4.46 5.02
N SER A 71 5.83 -3.92 5.62
CA SER A 71 5.16 -4.56 6.75
C SER A 71 4.52 -5.90 6.35
N ALA A 72 3.90 -5.97 5.17
CA ALA A 72 3.31 -7.20 4.67
C ALA A 72 4.37 -8.28 4.44
N GLU A 73 5.48 -7.93 3.81
CA GLU A 73 6.59 -8.85 3.58
C GLU A 73 7.21 -9.31 4.90
N ALA A 74 7.43 -8.39 5.82
CA ALA A 74 7.98 -8.71 7.14
C ALA A 74 7.04 -9.65 7.91
N SER A 75 5.74 -9.40 7.87
CA SER A 75 4.74 -10.24 8.52
C SER A 75 4.71 -11.66 7.94
N GLU A 76 4.85 -11.78 6.64
CA GLU A 76 4.89 -13.08 5.96
C GLU A 76 6.12 -13.87 6.39
N VAL A 77 7.28 -13.24 6.43
CA VAL A 77 8.53 -13.87 6.85
C VAL A 77 8.45 -14.31 8.32
N VAL A 78 7.95 -13.45 9.20
CA VAL A 78 7.80 -13.76 10.63
C VAL A 78 6.83 -14.94 10.81
N SER A 79 5.68 -14.92 10.13
CA SER A 79 4.70 -16.00 10.18
C SER A 79 5.29 -17.33 9.74
N ALA A 80 6.02 -17.33 8.63
CA ALA A 80 6.68 -18.53 8.13
C ALA A 80 7.74 -19.04 9.12
N PHE A 81 8.51 -18.13 9.70
CA PHE A 81 9.54 -18.47 10.69
C PHE A 81 8.93 -19.08 11.96
N GLU A 82 7.82 -18.54 12.44
CA GLU A 82 7.15 -19.04 13.64
C GLU A 82 6.61 -20.47 13.49
N LYS A 83 6.31 -20.89 12.28
CA LYS A 83 5.82 -22.24 11.99
C LYS A 83 6.92 -23.28 11.96
N LEU A 84 8.17 -22.89 11.98
CA LEU A 84 9.31 -23.80 11.96
C LEU A 84 9.52 -24.41 13.33
N SER A 85 10.13 -25.63 13.35
CA SER A 85 10.61 -26.24 14.59
C SER A 85 11.74 -25.40 15.17
N GLU A 86 12.04 -25.62 16.45
CA GLU A 86 13.12 -24.90 17.11
C GLU A 86 14.47 -25.12 16.41
N ASP A 87 14.74 -26.35 16.00
CA ASP A 87 15.98 -26.69 15.28
C ASP A 87 16.04 -25.99 13.92
N ASP A 88 14.93 -25.96 13.18
CA ASP A 88 14.86 -25.29 11.91
C ASP A 88 15.01 -23.78 12.05
N ARG A 89 14.46 -23.18 13.10
CA ARG A 89 14.65 -21.76 13.41
C ARG A 89 16.12 -21.43 13.62
N ARG A 90 16.84 -22.28 14.36
CA ARG A 90 18.29 -22.12 14.60
C ARG A 90 19.05 -22.20 13.29
N LEU A 91 18.68 -23.13 12.43
CA LEU A 91 19.31 -23.28 11.11
C LEU A 91 19.12 -22.04 10.27
N VAL A 92 17.89 -21.52 10.20
CA VAL A 92 17.58 -20.30 9.45
C VAL A 92 18.36 -19.11 9.98
N LEU A 93 18.41 -18.94 11.30
CA LEU A 93 19.17 -17.87 11.93
C LEU A 93 20.67 -17.97 11.64
N THR A 94 21.21 -19.18 11.63
CA THR A 94 22.61 -19.42 11.29
C THR A 94 22.91 -19.03 9.85
N VAL A 95 22.02 -19.39 8.92
CA VAL A 95 22.15 -19.03 7.51
C VAL A 95 22.11 -17.51 7.34
N ILE A 96 21.14 -16.84 7.98
CA ILE A 96 21.00 -15.38 7.89
C ILE A 96 22.25 -14.69 8.43
N ARG A 97 22.78 -15.12 9.56
CA ARG A 97 24.01 -14.57 10.15
C ARG A 97 25.20 -14.75 9.21
N ARG A 98 25.28 -15.89 8.55
CA ARG A 98 26.33 -16.19 7.59
C ARG A 98 26.28 -15.31 6.36
N LEU A 99 25.07 -15.10 5.82
CA LEU A 99 24.85 -14.24 4.65
C LEU A 99 25.14 -12.79 4.96
N ASN A 100 24.78 -12.34 6.17
CA ASN A 100 25.06 -10.99 6.64
C ASN A 100 26.48 -10.81 7.16
N GLY A 101 27.18 -11.90 7.41
CA GLY A 101 28.58 -12.14 7.75
C GLY A 101 29.32 -11.09 8.53
N PRO A 102 30.43 -11.44 9.14
CA PRO A 102 31.33 -10.41 9.65
C PRO A 102 31.93 -9.69 8.46
N LYS A 103 31.74 -8.41 8.44
CA LYS A 103 32.34 -7.56 7.39
C LYS A 103 33.45 -6.74 7.96
#